data_c9b0181b82e9f92b784400c1a8102417
#
_entry.id   c9b0181b82e9f92b784400c1a8102417
#
_cell.length_a   1.000
_cell.length_b   1.000
_cell.length_c   1.000
_cell.angle_alpha   90.00
_cell.angle_beta   90.00
_cell.angle_gamma   90.00
#
_symmetry.space_group_name_H-M   'P 1'
#
loop_
_entity.id
_entity.type
_entity.pdbx_description
1 polymer ?
#
loop_
_entity_poly.entity_id
_entity_poly.type
_entity_poly.pdbx_seq_one_letter_code
_entity_poly.pdbx_strand_id
1 'polypeptide(L)'
;MSKKILLIEDNKEMRENTAEILELSHFKVITASNGKEGVEKAQAEHPDLIICDIMMPVLDGYGVLHMLARNETTSGIPFIFLTAKAERTDLRKGMEMGADDYLTKPFDDIELLNAVEGRFRKIELLRKEFTKDLQGLNEFMIDAAGTDPLKKLSEEQDIRTYRKKETIYSDNNYPKGIYFVIKGKVKTFKTNESGKEFITGLYKEGDFFGHLALLEESKYTDEAMALEDAEVCMIPKDSFQQLIYKNTEVSKKFMRMLSGNLQEKEEQLIKLAYNSVRKRVSEALVTLYNRYSKEGDKFSMQISREDLANLAGTAPETAIRTLSDLKDEKLIDIKGSQISVLDYDKLCKVKN
;
A
#
# COMPACT_ATOMS: atom_id res chain seq x y z
N MET A 1 1.14 -10.64 20.73
CA MET A 1 2.41 -10.37 21.43
C MET A 1 2.27 -9.05 22.18
N SER A 2 2.79 -8.92 23.42
CA SER A 2 2.75 -7.64 24.13
C SER A 2 3.67 -6.63 23.44
N LYS A 3 3.19 -5.39 23.25
CA LYS A 3 3.94 -4.28 22.66
C LYS A 3 5.09 -3.87 23.60
N LYS A 4 6.26 -3.55 23.02
CA LYS A 4 7.47 -3.19 23.76
C LYS A 4 7.67 -1.67 23.71
N ILE A 5 7.75 -1.01 24.86
CA ILE A 5 7.94 0.45 24.99
C ILE A 5 9.31 0.72 25.61
N LEU A 6 10.08 1.62 25.03
CA LEU A 6 11.30 2.17 25.63
C LEU A 6 10.97 3.51 26.28
N LEU A 7 11.14 3.60 27.60
CA LEU A 7 10.99 4.81 28.39
C LEU A 7 12.36 5.38 28.75
N ILE A 8 12.64 6.60 28.32
CA ILE A 8 13.91 7.33 28.55
C ILE A 8 13.60 8.53 29.45
N GLU A 9 14.02 8.49 30.69
CA GLU A 9 13.72 9.49 31.72
C GLU A 9 14.86 9.48 32.73
N ASP A 10 15.46 10.62 33.03
CA ASP A 10 16.60 10.71 33.97
C ASP A 10 16.15 10.68 35.44
N ASN A 11 14.98 11.24 35.77
CA ASN A 11 14.41 11.17 37.09
C ASN A 11 13.97 9.74 37.43
N LYS A 12 14.64 9.15 38.42
CA LYS A 12 14.41 7.75 38.83
C LYS A 12 12.94 7.48 39.27
N GLU A 13 12.40 8.34 40.09
CA GLU A 13 11.04 8.16 40.63
C GLU A 13 10.00 8.25 39.51
N MET A 14 10.10 9.24 38.63
CA MET A 14 9.21 9.40 37.50
C MET A 14 9.34 8.23 36.50
N ARG A 15 10.54 7.78 36.24
CA ARG A 15 10.82 6.61 35.39
C ARG A 15 10.18 5.33 35.94
N GLU A 16 10.33 5.07 37.26
CA GLU A 16 9.75 3.88 37.91
C GLU A 16 8.22 3.94 37.90
N ASN A 17 7.63 5.07 38.29
CA ASN A 17 6.17 5.24 38.29
C ASN A 17 5.56 5.14 36.89
N THR A 18 6.15 5.79 35.89
CA THR A 18 5.66 5.73 34.54
C THR A 18 5.80 4.31 33.94
N ALA A 19 6.89 3.61 34.26
CA ALA A 19 7.06 2.23 33.84
C ALA A 19 6.00 1.31 34.48
N GLU A 20 5.70 1.47 35.75
CA GLU A 20 4.68 0.70 36.46
C GLU A 20 3.28 0.86 35.84
N ILE A 21 2.88 2.11 35.53
CA ILE A 21 1.59 2.40 34.85
C ILE A 21 1.49 1.65 33.48
N LEU A 22 2.56 1.70 32.70
CA LEU A 22 2.61 1.03 31.39
C LEU A 22 2.62 -0.50 31.54
N GLU A 23 3.33 -1.06 32.53
CA GLU A 23 3.35 -2.50 32.81
C GLU A 23 2.01 -3.01 33.29
N LEU A 24 1.31 -2.28 34.18
CA LEU A 24 -0.05 -2.58 34.59
C LEU A 24 -1.05 -2.61 33.44
N SER A 25 -0.76 -1.85 32.36
CA SER A 25 -1.52 -1.84 31.13
C SER A 25 -1.04 -2.90 30.09
N HIS A 26 -0.30 -3.91 30.56
CA HIS A 26 0.16 -5.05 29.77
C HIS A 26 1.20 -4.74 28.69
N PHE A 27 1.89 -3.62 28.72
CA PHE A 27 3.03 -3.34 27.88
C PHE A 27 4.32 -3.94 28.48
N LYS A 28 5.26 -4.32 27.62
CA LYS A 28 6.62 -4.68 28.04
C LYS A 28 7.46 -3.41 28.07
N VAL A 29 7.94 -3.00 29.23
CA VAL A 29 8.69 -1.74 29.37
C VAL A 29 10.19 -2.00 29.48
N ILE A 30 10.97 -1.23 28.75
CA ILE A 30 12.42 -1.11 28.86
C ILE A 30 12.69 0.32 29.29
N THR A 31 13.52 0.51 30.31
CA THR A 31 13.83 1.85 30.82
C THR A 31 15.28 2.24 30.50
N ALA A 32 15.53 3.52 30.29
CA ALA A 32 16.85 4.12 30.18
C ALA A 32 16.94 5.38 31.05
N SER A 33 18.08 5.63 31.66
CA SER A 33 18.30 6.72 32.61
C SER A 33 18.87 7.99 31.98
N ASN A 34 19.19 7.96 30.69
CA ASN A 34 19.69 9.10 29.92
C ASN A 34 19.55 8.82 28.40
N GLY A 35 19.70 9.86 27.60
CA GLY A 35 19.52 9.75 26.15
C GLY A 35 20.50 8.80 25.46
N LYS A 36 21.76 8.73 25.93
CA LYS A 36 22.77 7.83 25.33
C LYS A 36 22.38 6.36 25.52
N GLU A 37 22.04 5.98 26.73
CA GLU A 37 21.54 4.64 27.07
C GLU A 37 20.26 4.33 26.28
N GLY A 38 19.40 5.34 26.10
CA GLY A 38 18.16 5.24 25.32
C GLY A 38 18.45 4.88 23.85
N VAL A 39 19.40 5.55 23.20
CA VAL A 39 19.78 5.24 21.81
C VAL A 39 20.35 3.82 21.70
N GLU A 40 21.25 3.42 22.59
CA GLU A 40 21.85 2.08 22.60
C GLU A 40 20.77 0.99 22.76
N LYS A 41 19.83 1.18 23.69
CA LYS A 41 18.72 0.25 23.91
C LYS A 41 17.72 0.22 22.75
N ALA A 42 17.41 1.37 22.14
CA ALA A 42 16.55 1.41 20.97
C ALA A 42 17.10 0.58 19.81
N GLN A 43 18.42 0.65 19.57
CA GLN A 43 19.10 -0.11 18.52
C GLN A 43 19.20 -1.62 18.83
N ALA A 44 19.38 -1.99 20.11
CA ALA A 44 19.55 -3.39 20.49
C ALA A 44 18.21 -4.12 20.63
N GLU A 45 17.20 -3.45 21.15
CA GLU A 45 15.94 -4.06 21.58
C GLU A 45 14.79 -3.83 20.60
N HIS A 46 14.93 -2.92 19.64
CA HIS A 46 13.91 -2.58 18.64
C HIS A 46 12.50 -2.41 19.27
N PRO A 47 12.25 -1.39 20.12
CA PRO A 47 10.95 -1.17 20.73
C PRO A 47 9.89 -0.79 19.71
N ASP A 48 8.62 -1.05 20.02
CA ASP A 48 7.47 -0.66 19.20
C ASP A 48 7.10 0.83 19.37
N LEU A 49 7.55 1.48 20.45
CA LEU A 49 7.33 2.89 20.76
C LEU A 49 8.44 3.39 21.69
N ILE A 50 8.82 4.65 21.53
CA ILE A 50 9.76 5.34 22.42
C ILE A 50 9.03 6.50 23.10
N ILE A 51 9.17 6.59 24.43
CA ILE A 51 8.74 7.73 25.24
C ILE A 51 10.00 8.34 25.85
N CYS A 52 10.25 9.61 25.60
CA CYS A 52 11.51 10.25 25.96
C CYS A 52 11.31 11.63 26.61
N ASP A 53 11.91 11.85 27.78
CA ASP A 53 12.00 13.20 28.32
C ASP A 53 12.90 14.08 27.41
N ILE A 54 12.51 15.34 27.27
CA ILE A 54 13.29 16.32 26.51
C ILE A 54 14.53 16.74 27.31
N MET A 55 14.36 17.04 28.61
CA MET A 55 15.37 17.67 29.45
C MET A 55 16.18 16.65 30.24
N MET A 56 17.19 16.07 29.63
CA MET A 56 18.06 15.08 30.25
C MET A 56 19.53 15.45 30.15
N PRO A 57 20.36 15.06 31.13
CA PRO A 57 21.82 15.21 31.03
C PRO A 57 22.41 14.28 29.97
N VAL A 58 23.64 14.60 29.52
CA VAL A 58 24.47 13.87 28.57
C VAL A 58 23.94 13.99 27.11
N LEU A 59 22.71 13.58 26.84
CA LEU A 59 22.04 13.69 25.55
C LEU A 59 20.57 13.99 25.81
N ASP A 60 20.09 15.12 25.33
CA ASP A 60 18.70 15.54 25.46
C ASP A 60 17.77 14.74 24.53
N GLY A 61 16.47 14.85 24.73
CA GLY A 61 15.47 14.12 23.95
C GLY A 61 15.50 14.46 22.43
N TYR A 62 15.84 15.70 22.09
CA TYR A 62 15.99 16.11 20.68
C TYR A 62 17.20 15.42 20.03
N GLY A 63 18.30 15.32 20.76
CA GLY A 63 19.49 14.57 20.32
C GLY A 63 19.19 13.08 20.12
N VAL A 64 18.41 12.48 21.03
CA VAL A 64 17.95 11.09 20.88
C VAL A 64 17.16 10.92 19.60
N LEU A 65 16.12 11.73 19.37
CA LEU A 65 15.29 11.67 18.17
C LEU A 65 16.13 11.82 16.90
N HIS A 66 17.04 12.80 16.88
CA HIS A 66 17.91 13.06 15.73
C HIS A 66 18.84 11.88 15.40
N MET A 67 19.39 11.20 16.43
CA MET A 67 20.25 10.03 16.22
C MET A 67 19.44 8.83 15.72
N LEU A 68 18.27 8.59 16.27
CA LEU A 68 17.41 7.48 15.88
C LEU A 68 16.82 7.67 14.48
N ALA A 69 16.45 8.88 14.10
CA ALA A 69 15.91 9.21 12.78
C ALA A 69 16.89 8.97 11.62
N ARG A 70 18.21 8.96 11.90
CA ARG A 70 19.26 8.71 10.90
C ARG A 70 19.65 7.25 10.73
N ASN A 71 19.15 6.37 11.55
CA ASN A 71 19.45 4.94 11.49
C ASN A 71 18.27 4.20 10.88
N GLU A 72 18.49 3.46 9.81
CA GLU A 72 17.44 2.74 9.06
C GLU A 72 16.62 1.78 9.93
N THR A 73 17.23 1.19 10.96
CA THR A 73 16.56 0.24 11.86
C THR A 73 15.67 0.89 12.91
N THR A 74 15.88 2.17 13.22
CA THR A 74 15.18 2.90 14.28
C THR A 74 14.37 4.10 13.80
N SER A 75 14.59 4.58 12.56
CA SER A 75 13.94 5.77 11.99
C SER A 75 12.40 5.66 11.87
N GLY A 76 11.88 4.44 11.84
CA GLY A 76 10.43 4.17 11.77
C GLY A 76 9.77 3.92 13.12
N ILE A 77 10.51 3.98 14.24
CA ILE A 77 9.95 3.76 15.58
C ILE A 77 9.23 5.05 16.03
N PRO A 78 7.95 4.97 16.37
CA PRO A 78 7.20 6.14 16.84
C PRO A 78 7.77 6.70 18.12
N PHE A 79 7.74 8.05 18.24
CA PHE A 79 8.42 8.78 19.28
C PHE A 79 7.50 9.81 19.95
N ILE A 80 7.31 9.69 21.28
CA ILE A 80 6.54 10.61 22.10
C ILE A 80 7.50 11.35 23.05
N PHE A 81 7.44 12.69 23.04
CA PHE A 81 8.17 13.48 24.00
C PHE A 81 7.40 13.63 25.34
N LEU A 82 8.13 13.54 26.45
CA LEU A 82 7.69 14.07 27.74
C LEU A 82 8.30 15.46 27.90
N THR A 83 7.47 16.48 28.22
CA THR A 83 7.94 17.86 28.31
C THR A 83 7.38 18.55 29.55
N ALA A 84 8.20 19.33 30.28
CA ALA A 84 7.69 20.28 31.23
C ALA A 84 6.89 21.37 30.49
N LYS A 85 5.88 21.97 31.14
CA LYS A 85 5.01 23.01 30.61
C LYS A 85 5.85 24.21 30.11
N ALA A 86 6.37 24.12 28.90
CA ALA A 86 7.29 25.08 28.33
C ALA A 86 6.81 25.47 26.91
N GLU A 87 7.14 26.64 26.54
CA GLU A 87 6.78 27.44 25.37
C GLU A 87 6.35 26.69 24.10
N ARG A 88 5.28 27.19 23.45
CA ARG A 88 4.77 26.71 22.15
C ARG A 88 5.85 26.55 21.08
N THR A 89 6.98 27.22 21.23
CA THR A 89 8.18 27.15 20.37
C THR A 89 8.88 25.80 20.45
N ASP A 90 9.02 25.21 21.64
CA ASP A 90 9.73 23.92 21.82
C ASP A 90 8.90 22.73 21.33
N LEU A 91 7.58 22.79 21.52
CA LEU A 91 6.64 21.79 20.97
C LEU A 91 6.68 21.77 19.46
N ARG A 92 6.69 22.96 18.81
CA ARG A 92 6.76 23.07 17.36
C ARG A 92 8.07 22.53 16.80
N LYS A 93 9.18 22.78 17.48
CA LYS A 93 10.50 22.26 17.13
C LYS A 93 10.54 20.73 17.14
N GLY A 94 9.98 20.10 18.17
CA GLY A 94 9.91 18.63 18.25
C GLY A 94 9.11 18.01 17.12
N MET A 95 7.96 18.59 16.79
CA MET A 95 7.13 18.14 15.67
C MET A 95 7.79 18.35 14.30
N GLU A 96 8.48 19.47 14.10
CA GLU A 96 9.26 19.75 12.87
C GLU A 96 10.45 18.78 12.72
N MET A 97 11.00 18.25 13.81
CA MET A 97 12.06 17.24 13.83
C MET A 97 11.55 15.80 13.62
N GLY A 98 10.24 15.59 13.53
CA GLY A 98 9.65 14.29 13.24
C GLY A 98 9.15 13.50 14.45
N ALA A 99 9.00 14.13 15.62
CA ALA A 99 8.29 13.52 16.73
C ALA A 99 6.82 13.28 16.37
N ASP A 100 6.27 12.22 16.89
CA ASP A 100 4.91 11.81 16.56
C ASP A 100 3.86 12.42 17.52
N ASP A 101 4.26 12.72 18.74
CA ASP A 101 3.40 13.31 19.76
C ASP A 101 4.22 13.86 20.94
N TYR A 102 3.54 14.55 21.85
CA TYR A 102 4.13 15.03 23.10
C TYR A 102 3.13 14.92 24.25
N LEU A 103 3.63 14.69 25.45
CA LEU A 103 2.85 14.64 26.70
C LEU A 103 3.45 15.64 27.71
N THR A 104 2.62 16.55 28.21
CA THR A 104 3.07 17.63 29.10
C THR A 104 3.07 17.17 30.55
N LYS A 105 4.19 17.31 31.25
CA LYS A 105 4.32 17.06 32.70
C LYS A 105 3.71 18.23 33.52
N PRO A 106 2.95 18.00 34.61
CA PRO A 106 2.52 16.69 35.08
C PRO A 106 1.39 16.13 34.21
N PHE A 107 1.39 14.82 33.96
CA PHE A 107 0.34 14.08 33.29
C PHE A 107 -0.26 13.02 34.25
N ASP A 108 -1.49 12.66 34.01
CA ASP A 108 -2.13 11.54 34.71
C ASP A 108 -1.99 10.23 33.90
N ASP A 109 -2.37 9.10 34.54
CA ASP A 109 -2.28 7.76 33.98
C ASP A 109 -3.12 7.65 32.71
N ILE A 110 -4.28 8.30 32.66
CA ILE A 110 -5.20 8.27 31.52
C ILE A 110 -4.61 9.01 30.33
N GLU A 111 -3.98 10.17 30.53
CA GLU A 111 -3.32 10.96 29.51
C GLU A 111 -2.14 10.20 28.89
N LEU A 112 -1.32 9.54 29.74
CA LEU A 112 -0.21 8.70 29.27
C LEU A 112 -0.72 7.53 28.41
N LEU A 113 -1.69 6.78 28.92
CA LEU A 113 -2.24 5.62 28.22
C LEU A 113 -2.94 6.01 26.93
N ASN A 114 -3.69 7.12 26.91
CA ASN A 114 -4.33 7.62 25.71
C ASN A 114 -3.32 8.02 24.62
N ALA A 115 -2.21 8.67 24.98
CA ALA A 115 -1.14 9.01 24.05
C ALA A 115 -0.51 7.74 23.45
N VAL A 116 -0.18 6.76 24.27
CA VAL A 116 0.42 5.48 23.86
C VAL A 116 -0.54 4.65 23.01
N GLU A 117 -1.76 4.43 23.46
CA GLU A 117 -2.77 3.64 22.73
C GLU A 117 -3.19 4.33 21.44
N GLY A 118 -3.38 5.65 21.47
CA GLY A 118 -3.68 6.44 20.29
C GLY A 118 -2.59 6.29 19.23
N ARG A 119 -1.32 6.20 19.67
CA ARG A 119 -0.20 6.00 18.77
C ARG A 119 -0.15 4.58 18.22
N PHE A 120 -0.31 3.57 19.04
CA PHE A 120 -0.38 2.18 18.58
C PHE A 120 -1.57 1.96 17.66
N ARG A 121 -2.74 2.51 17.95
CA ARG A 121 -3.92 2.46 17.09
C ARG A 121 -3.62 3.06 15.71
N LYS A 122 -2.96 4.23 15.66
CA LYS A 122 -2.55 4.87 14.42
C LYS A 122 -1.57 4.01 13.61
N ILE A 123 -0.63 3.33 14.27
CA ILE A 123 0.33 2.41 13.63
C ILE A 123 -0.37 1.14 13.13
N GLU A 124 -1.28 0.58 13.91
CA GLU A 124 -2.07 -0.58 13.50
C GLU A 124 -2.96 -0.27 12.29
N LEU A 125 -3.56 0.91 12.25
CA LEU A 125 -4.28 1.41 11.09
C LEU A 125 -3.37 1.57 9.86
N LEU A 126 -2.12 1.99 10.05
CA LEU A 126 -1.11 2.09 8.98
C LEU A 126 -0.59 0.72 8.52
N ARG A 127 -0.56 -0.28 9.42
CA ARG A 127 -0.12 -1.66 9.15
C ARG A 127 -1.27 -2.58 8.72
N LYS A 128 -2.52 -2.20 8.96
CA LYS A 128 -3.68 -2.95 8.47
C LYS A 128 -3.62 -2.97 6.94
N GLU A 129 -3.20 -4.10 6.39
CA GLU A 129 -3.56 -4.45 5.03
C GLU A 129 -5.07 -4.68 5.05
N PHE A 130 -5.82 -3.78 4.43
CA PHE A 130 -7.25 -3.99 4.26
C PHE A 130 -7.44 -5.27 3.46
N THR A 131 -8.39 -6.10 3.89
CA THR A 131 -8.79 -7.24 3.07
C THR A 131 -9.16 -6.73 1.68
N LYS A 132 -8.76 -7.45 0.64
CA LYS A 132 -8.98 -7.05 -0.76
C LYS A 132 -10.39 -7.43 -1.22
N ASP A 133 -11.39 -7.12 -0.42
CA ASP A 133 -12.79 -7.40 -0.63
C ASP A 133 -13.64 -6.16 -0.29
N LEU A 134 -14.95 -6.30 -0.38
CA LEU A 134 -15.90 -5.24 -0.08
C LEU A 134 -15.81 -4.79 1.40
N GLN A 135 -15.50 -5.70 2.30
CA GLN A 135 -15.32 -5.40 3.71
C GLN A 135 -14.07 -4.56 3.94
N GLY A 136 -12.95 -4.88 3.26
CA GLY A 136 -11.73 -4.09 3.30
C GLY A 136 -11.89 -2.72 2.66
N LEU A 137 -12.68 -2.59 1.60
CA LEU A 137 -13.07 -1.29 1.05
C LEU A 137 -13.87 -0.49 2.07
N ASN A 138 -14.87 -1.10 2.70
CA ASN A 138 -15.67 -0.45 3.74
C ASN A 138 -14.82 -0.06 4.94
N GLU A 139 -13.93 -0.93 5.44
CA GLU A 139 -12.99 -0.63 6.51
C GLU A 139 -12.04 0.51 6.11
N PHE A 140 -11.51 0.51 4.88
CA PHE A 140 -10.71 1.60 4.34
C PHE A 140 -11.48 2.92 4.32
N MET A 141 -12.75 2.88 3.92
CA MET A 141 -13.63 4.05 3.84
C MET A 141 -14.02 4.55 5.25
N ILE A 142 -14.28 3.63 6.22
CA ILE A 142 -14.59 3.94 7.62
C ILE A 142 -13.40 4.59 8.31
N ASP A 143 -12.20 4.02 8.18
CA ASP A 143 -10.97 4.56 8.74
C ASP A 143 -10.63 5.94 8.17
N ALA A 144 -11.02 6.18 6.90
CA ALA A 144 -10.79 7.45 6.22
C ALA A 144 -11.74 8.58 6.64
N ALA A 145 -12.98 8.25 6.99
CA ALA A 145 -14.04 9.25 7.25
C ALA A 145 -14.15 9.69 8.72
N GLY A 146 -13.52 8.97 9.65
CA GLY A 146 -13.40 9.42 11.06
C GLY A 146 -14.69 9.59 11.87
N THR A 147 -15.80 9.05 11.46
CA THR A 147 -17.12 8.89 12.07
C THR A 147 -18.24 9.03 11.03
N ASP A 148 -18.97 7.96 10.83
CA ASP A 148 -20.35 7.84 10.26
C ASP A 148 -20.80 8.61 8.98
N PRO A 149 -19.95 9.03 8.02
CA PRO A 149 -20.44 9.39 6.68
C PRO A 149 -20.84 8.18 5.84
N LEU A 150 -20.57 6.97 6.32
CA LEU A 150 -20.64 5.72 5.53
C LEU A 150 -22.01 5.10 5.41
N LYS A 151 -22.93 5.44 6.30
CA LYS A 151 -24.32 5.07 6.08
C LYS A 151 -24.86 5.68 4.78
N LYS A 152 -24.41 6.89 4.43
CA LYS A 152 -24.75 7.51 3.14
C LYS A 152 -23.99 6.92 1.96
N LEU A 153 -22.71 6.56 2.12
CA LEU A 153 -21.90 6.00 1.03
C LEU A 153 -22.25 4.54 0.71
N SER A 154 -22.62 3.74 1.71
CA SER A 154 -23.08 2.36 1.48
C SER A 154 -24.46 2.28 0.81
N GLU A 155 -25.28 3.32 0.94
CA GLU A 155 -26.56 3.43 0.23
C GLU A 155 -26.41 4.00 -1.19
N GLU A 156 -25.28 4.67 -1.51
CA GLU A 156 -24.98 5.28 -2.82
C GLU A 156 -23.93 4.54 -3.65
N GLN A 157 -23.47 3.36 -3.24
CA GLN A 157 -22.50 2.58 -4.01
C GLN A 157 -23.15 2.00 -5.27
N ASP A 158 -22.75 2.51 -6.44
CA ASP A 158 -23.16 1.97 -7.74
C ASP A 158 -22.32 0.72 -8.07
N ILE A 159 -22.75 -0.44 -7.54
CA ILE A 159 -22.16 -1.74 -7.84
C ILE A 159 -22.77 -2.25 -9.14
N ARG A 160 -21.92 -2.53 -10.12
CA ARG A 160 -22.33 -3.06 -11.41
C ARG A 160 -21.64 -4.36 -11.73
N THR A 161 -22.39 -5.27 -12.31
CA THR A 161 -21.85 -6.51 -12.87
C THR A 161 -21.59 -6.32 -14.34
N TYR A 162 -20.37 -6.65 -14.76
CA TYR A 162 -19.93 -6.61 -16.15
C TYR A 162 -19.63 -8.02 -16.63
N ARG A 163 -20.13 -8.36 -17.80
CA ARG A 163 -19.81 -9.64 -18.44
C ARG A 163 -18.41 -9.57 -19.05
N LYS A 164 -17.80 -10.73 -19.26
CA LYS A 164 -16.55 -10.83 -20.00
C LYS A 164 -16.60 -10.05 -21.31
N LYS A 165 -15.58 -9.21 -21.55
CA LYS A 165 -15.45 -8.29 -22.70
C LYS A 165 -16.41 -7.10 -22.70
N GLU A 166 -17.15 -6.87 -21.62
CA GLU A 166 -17.98 -5.67 -21.48
C GLU A 166 -17.11 -4.47 -21.06
N THR A 167 -17.34 -3.32 -21.71
CA THR A 167 -16.62 -2.07 -21.45
C THR A 167 -17.16 -1.40 -20.19
N ILE A 168 -16.25 -0.99 -19.30
CA ILE A 168 -16.58 -0.28 -18.05
C ILE A 168 -16.54 1.23 -18.29
N TYR A 169 -15.50 1.73 -18.95
CA TYR A 169 -15.44 3.09 -19.47
C TYR A 169 -14.63 3.11 -20.79
N SER A 170 -14.88 4.12 -21.60
CA SER A 170 -14.18 4.34 -22.87
C SER A 170 -13.30 5.59 -22.80
N ASP A 171 -12.30 5.65 -23.66
CA ASP A 171 -11.49 6.83 -23.89
C ASP A 171 -12.36 8.05 -24.24
N ASN A 172 -11.82 9.24 -24.11
CA ASN A 172 -12.51 10.51 -24.33
C ASN A 172 -13.74 10.83 -23.45
N ASN A 173 -14.18 9.91 -22.57
CA ASN A 173 -15.24 10.17 -21.59
C ASN A 173 -14.68 10.87 -20.36
N TYR A 174 -15.48 11.72 -19.72
CA TYR A 174 -15.11 12.32 -18.42
C TYR A 174 -15.35 11.32 -17.29
N PRO A 175 -14.41 11.21 -16.32
CA PRO A 175 -14.55 10.33 -15.18
C PRO A 175 -15.69 10.79 -14.27
N LYS A 176 -16.59 9.87 -13.93
CA LYS A 176 -17.65 10.08 -12.94
C LYS A 176 -17.18 9.75 -11.52
N GLY A 177 -16.12 8.95 -11.38
CA GLY A 177 -15.56 8.48 -10.14
C GLY A 177 -14.37 7.56 -10.36
N ILE A 178 -13.92 6.93 -9.29
CA ILE A 178 -12.90 5.88 -9.29
C ILE A 178 -13.58 4.52 -9.17
N TYR A 179 -13.00 3.50 -9.74
CA TYR A 179 -13.52 2.14 -9.72
C TYR A 179 -12.72 1.24 -8.79
N PHE A 180 -13.41 0.32 -8.12
CA PHE A 180 -12.86 -0.73 -7.27
C PHE A 180 -13.37 -2.09 -7.71
N VAL A 181 -12.47 -3.05 -7.89
CA VAL A 181 -12.84 -4.42 -8.29
C VAL A 181 -13.24 -5.22 -7.05
N ILE A 182 -14.53 -5.57 -6.96
CA ILE A 182 -15.07 -6.41 -5.89
C ILE A 182 -14.77 -7.87 -6.18
N LYS A 183 -14.97 -8.28 -7.46
CA LYS A 183 -14.79 -9.64 -7.92
C LYS A 183 -14.41 -9.66 -9.40
N GLY A 184 -13.62 -10.66 -9.81
CA GLY A 184 -13.24 -10.83 -11.19
C GLY A 184 -11.96 -10.08 -11.57
N LYS A 185 -11.79 -9.84 -12.87
CA LYS A 185 -10.58 -9.22 -13.43
C LYS A 185 -10.93 -8.18 -14.49
N VAL A 186 -10.22 -7.07 -14.45
CA VAL A 186 -10.37 -5.94 -15.38
C VAL A 186 -9.03 -5.63 -16.03
N LYS A 187 -9.04 -5.22 -17.31
CA LYS A 187 -7.89 -4.64 -18.00
C LYS A 187 -8.17 -3.17 -18.34
N THR A 188 -7.13 -2.34 -18.34
CA THR A 188 -7.12 -1.08 -19.07
C THR A 188 -6.19 -1.21 -20.27
N PHE A 189 -6.52 -0.53 -21.35
CA PHE A 189 -5.74 -0.60 -22.60
C PHE A 189 -5.87 0.69 -23.39
N LYS A 190 -4.90 0.93 -24.24
CA LYS A 190 -4.92 2.00 -25.24
C LYS A 190 -4.94 1.40 -26.63
N THR A 191 -5.71 2.00 -27.52
CA THR A 191 -5.80 1.61 -28.93
C THR A 191 -5.05 2.64 -29.76
N ASN A 192 -4.15 2.18 -30.62
CA ASN A 192 -3.46 3.06 -31.57
C ASN A 192 -4.30 3.33 -32.83
N GLU A 193 -3.84 4.25 -33.71
CA GLU A 193 -4.52 4.61 -34.96
C GLU A 193 -4.78 3.41 -35.89
N SER A 194 -4.01 2.34 -35.79
CA SER A 194 -4.19 1.10 -36.56
C SER A 194 -5.13 0.10 -35.91
N GLY A 195 -5.80 0.46 -34.79
CA GLY A 195 -6.72 -0.40 -34.07
C GLY A 195 -6.05 -1.47 -33.20
N LYS A 196 -4.73 -1.40 -32.98
CA LYS A 196 -4.02 -2.34 -32.11
C LYS A 196 -4.11 -1.89 -30.66
N GLU A 197 -4.53 -2.81 -29.82
CA GLU A 197 -4.58 -2.60 -28.35
C GLU A 197 -3.21 -2.84 -27.70
N PHE A 198 -2.94 -2.08 -26.66
CA PHE A 198 -1.85 -2.31 -25.73
C PHE A 198 -2.40 -2.26 -24.30
N ILE A 199 -2.26 -3.34 -23.54
CA ILE A 199 -2.73 -3.42 -22.15
C ILE A 199 -1.85 -2.55 -21.27
N THR A 200 -2.44 -1.51 -20.69
CA THR A 200 -1.80 -0.55 -19.80
C THR A 200 -1.94 -0.94 -18.33
N GLY A 201 -2.95 -1.71 -17.95
CA GLY A 201 -3.16 -2.15 -16.59
C GLY A 201 -3.94 -3.45 -16.51
N LEU A 202 -3.67 -4.22 -15.46
CA LEU A 202 -4.41 -5.42 -15.09
C LEU A 202 -4.85 -5.25 -13.63
N TYR A 203 -6.12 -5.48 -13.35
CA TYR A 203 -6.72 -5.27 -12.03
C TYR A 203 -7.46 -6.52 -11.60
N LYS A 204 -7.36 -6.83 -10.31
CA LYS A 204 -8.02 -7.95 -9.66
C LYS A 204 -8.81 -7.48 -8.46
N GLU A 205 -9.51 -8.38 -7.83
CA GLU A 205 -10.19 -8.16 -6.55
C GLU A 205 -9.30 -7.36 -5.57
N GLY A 206 -9.85 -6.25 -5.05
CA GLY A 206 -9.15 -5.32 -4.18
C GLY A 206 -8.35 -4.20 -4.86
N ASP A 207 -8.32 -4.14 -6.19
CA ASP A 207 -7.59 -3.11 -6.90
C ASP A 207 -8.48 -1.92 -7.29
N PHE A 208 -7.90 -0.71 -7.28
CA PHE A 208 -8.52 0.52 -7.78
C PHE A 208 -8.01 0.85 -9.20
N PHE A 209 -8.91 1.39 -10.04
CA PHE A 209 -8.55 1.84 -11.40
C PHE A 209 -9.37 3.07 -11.83
N GLY A 210 -8.99 3.70 -12.93
CA GLY A 210 -9.67 4.88 -13.47
C GLY A 210 -9.36 6.19 -12.74
N HIS A 211 -8.36 6.20 -11.86
CA HIS A 211 -8.02 7.33 -11.00
C HIS A 211 -7.24 8.45 -11.71
N LEU A 212 -6.46 8.14 -12.76
CA LEU A 212 -5.60 9.14 -13.41
C LEU A 212 -6.40 10.29 -14.00
N ALA A 213 -7.37 10.01 -14.85
CA ALA A 213 -8.23 11.01 -15.47
C ALA A 213 -9.01 11.85 -14.43
N LEU A 214 -9.39 11.21 -13.30
CA LEU A 214 -10.07 11.89 -12.21
C LEU A 214 -9.16 12.90 -11.49
N LEU A 215 -7.90 12.52 -11.23
CA LEU A 215 -6.91 13.37 -10.56
C LEU A 215 -6.39 14.49 -11.46
N GLU A 216 -6.25 14.22 -12.76
CA GLU A 216 -5.84 15.20 -13.78
C GLU A 216 -6.99 16.12 -14.21
N GLU A 217 -8.21 15.87 -13.73
CA GLU A 217 -9.43 16.57 -14.18
C GLU A 217 -9.58 16.54 -15.71
N SER A 218 -9.13 15.46 -16.31
CA SER A 218 -9.09 15.24 -17.74
C SER A 218 -10.06 14.14 -18.18
N LYS A 219 -10.17 13.90 -19.48
CA LYS A 219 -10.86 12.74 -20.03
C LYS A 219 -10.01 11.49 -19.89
N TYR A 220 -10.65 10.31 -19.88
CA TYR A 220 -9.91 9.07 -19.99
C TYR A 220 -9.06 9.04 -21.26
N THR A 221 -7.82 8.58 -21.14
CA THR A 221 -6.86 8.36 -22.24
C THR A 221 -6.67 6.88 -22.52
N ASP A 222 -7.46 6.03 -21.88
CA ASP A 222 -7.50 4.59 -22.05
C ASP A 222 -8.94 4.08 -21.91
N GLU A 223 -9.14 2.81 -22.20
CA GLU A 223 -10.41 2.11 -22.03
C GLU A 223 -10.27 1.06 -20.92
N ALA A 224 -11.36 0.77 -20.21
CA ALA A 224 -11.43 -0.33 -19.24
C ALA A 224 -12.46 -1.37 -19.66
N MET A 225 -12.08 -2.65 -19.56
CA MET A 225 -12.89 -3.79 -19.98
C MET A 225 -12.74 -4.96 -19.03
N ALA A 226 -13.82 -5.70 -18.80
CA ALA A 226 -13.81 -6.93 -18.01
C ALA A 226 -13.13 -8.08 -18.77
N LEU A 227 -12.09 -8.68 -18.17
CA LEU A 227 -11.41 -9.88 -18.72
C LEU A 227 -12.19 -11.18 -18.48
N GLU A 228 -12.98 -11.20 -17.44
CA GLU A 228 -13.95 -12.24 -17.05
C GLU A 228 -15.16 -11.54 -16.41
N ASP A 229 -16.21 -12.27 -16.07
CA ASP A 229 -17.35 -11.67 -15.37
C ASP A 229 -16.86 -11.00 -14.06
N ALA A 230 -17.17 -9.73 -13.91
CA ALA A 230 -16.63 -8.90 -12.85
C ALA A 230 -17.72 -8.06 -12.16
N GLU A 231 -17.57 -7.89 -10.85
CA GLU A 231 -18.36 -6.95 -10.05
C GLU A 231 -17.45 -5.76 -9.69
N VAL A 232 -17.90 -4.56 -10.04
CA VAL A 232 -17.13 -3.33 -9.88
C VAL A 232 -17.98 -2.29 -9.16
N CYS A 233 -17.43 -1.70 -8.12
CA CYS A 233 -18.01 -0.57 -7.40
C CYS A 233 -17.47 0.74 -7.98
N MET A 234 -18.35 1.68 -8.32
CA MET A 234 -17.97 3.03 -8.70
C MET A 234 -18.14 3.97 -7.50
N ILE A 235 -17.05 4.61 -7.09
CA ILE A 235 -17.00 5.60 -6.03
C ILE A 235 -17.08 6.98 -6.69
N PRO A 236 -18.13 7.79 -6.42
CA PRO A 236 -18.31 9.09 -7.05
C PRO A 236 -17.13 10.04 -6.82
N LYS A 237 -16.87 10.93 -7.80
CA LYS A 237 -15.78 11.93 -7.77
C LYS A 237 -15.75 12.71 -6.46
N ASP A 238 -16.90 13.27 -6.05
CA ASP A 238 -16.98 14.13 -4.87
C ASP A 238 -16.67 13.36 -3.58
N SER A 239 -17.15 12.13 -3.47
CA SER A 239 -16.87 11.25 -2.34
C SER A 239 -15.38 10.89 -2.26
N PHE A 240 -14.77 10.56 -3.40
CA PHE A 240 -13.35 10.26 -3.48
C PHE A 240 -12.49 11.48 -3.17
N GLN A 241 -12.83 12.66 -3.69
CA GLN A 241 -12.12 13.91 -3.39
C GLN A 241 -12.20 14.26 -1.91
N GLN A 242 -13.39 14.18 -1.30
CA GLN A 242 -13.54 14.40 0.14
C GLN A 242 -12.67 13.46 0.96
N LEU A 243 -12.59 12.19 0.57
CA LEU A 243 -11.78 11.18 1.22
C LEU A 243 -10.29 11.53 1.17
N ILE A 244 -9.78 11.88 -0.02
CA ILE A 244 -8.38 12.26 -0.23
C ILE A 244 -8.03 13.56 0.51
N TYR A 245 -8.86 14.59 0.41
CA TYR A 245 -8.52 15.90 0.99
C TYR A 245 -8.68 15.97 2.52
N LYS A 246 -9.61 15.22 3.09
CA LYS A 246 -9.87 15.24 4.54
C LYS A 246 -9.02 14.27 5.35
N ASN A 247 -8.45 13.24 4.72
CA ASN A 247 -7.70 12.22 5.42
C ASN A 247 -6.27 12.06 4.86
N THR A 248 -5.31 12.61 5.60
CA THR A 248 -3.88 12.59 5.23
C THR A 248 -3.34 11.15 5.07
N GLU A 249 -3.82 10.18 5.84
CA GLU A 249 -3.34 8.79 5.77
C GLU A 249 -3.84 8.10 4.49
N VAL A 250 -5.08 8.37 4.09
CA VAL A 250 -5.61 7.90 2.81
C VAL A 250 -4.82 8.50 1.66
N SER A 251 -4.54 9.80 1.72
CA SER A 251 -3.71 10.49 0.71
C SER A 251 -2.33 9.86 0.60
N LYS A 252 -1.66 9.59 1.71
CA LYS A 252 -0.35 8.91 1.73
C LYS A 252 -0.39 7.50 1.13
N LYS A 253 -1.41 6.70 1.47
CA LYS A 253 -1.58 5.35 0.89
C LYS A 253 -1.82 5.43 -0.61
N PHE A 254 -2.66 6.37 -1.03
CA PHE A 254 -2.95 6.59 -2.44
C PHE A 254 -1.71 7.07 -3.21
N MET A 255 -0.93 8.01 -2.65
CA MET A 255 0.36 8.44 -3.24
C MET A 255 1.36 7.29 -3.37
N ARG A 256 1.45 6.40 -2.37
CA ARG A 256 2.31 5.20 -2.45
C ARG A 256 1.86 4.26 -3.57
N MET A 257 0.55 4.04 -3.72
CA MET A 257 -0.01 3.25 -4.82
C MET A 257 0.35 3.86 -6.18
N LEU A 258 0.20 5.18 -6.34
CA LEU A 258 0.57 5.89 -7.57
C LEU A 258 2.08 5.79 -7.87
N SER A 259 2.91 5.94 -6.85
CA SER A 259 4.37 5.81 -6.97
C SER A 259 4.77 4.39 -7.40
N GLY A 260 4.16 3.36 -6.83
CA GLY A 260 4.37 1.96 -7.26
C GLY A 260 3.94 1.73 -8.70
N ASN A 261 2.79 2.26 -9.10
CA ASN A 261 2.31 2.17 -10.48
C ASN A 261 3.27 2.85 -11.47
N LEU A 262 3.85 4.00 -11.10
CA LEU A 262 4.83 4.70 -11.95
C LEU A 262 6.08 3.85 -12.15
N GLN A 263 6.64 3.27 -11.09
CA GLN A 263 7.81 2.40 -11.17
C GLN A 263 7.55 1.17 -12.06
N GLU A 264 6.40 0.52 -11.90
CA GLU A 264 5.99 -0.59 -12.77
C GLU A 264 5.93 -0.17 -14.26
N LYS A 265 5.46 1.05 -14.55
CA LYS A 265 5.39 1.58 -15.91
C LYS A 265 6.77 1.87 -16.50
N GLU A 266 7.69 2.43 -15.73
CA GLU A 266 9.07 2.64 -16.17
C GLU A 266 9.74 1.31 -16.51
N GLU A 267 9.61 0.28 -15.66
CA GLU A 267 10.12 -1.06 -15.94
C GLU A 267 9.50 -1.67 -17.20
N GLN A 268 8.18 -1.49 -17.40
CA GLN A 268 7.49 -1.98 -18.59
C GLN A 268 8.02 -1.32 -19.86
N LEU A 269 8.30 -0.01 -19.85
CA LEU A 269 8.89 0.70 -20.97
C LEU A 269 10.29 0.17 -21.33
N ILE A 270 11.14 -0.06 -20.32
CA ILE A 270 12.48 -0.63 -20.50
C ILE A 270 12.37 -2.03 -21.14
N LYS A 271 11.46 -2.86 -20.66
CA LYS A 271 11.23 -4.20 -21.20
C LYS A 271 10.75 -4.17 -22.66
N LEU A 272 9.87 -3.23 -22.99
CA LEU A 272 9.41 -3.06 -24.38
C LEU A 272 10.54 -2.61 -25.32
N ALA A 273 11.44 -1.76 -24.85
CA ALA A 273 12.52 -1.21 -25.65
C ALA A 273 13.67 -2.21 -25.91
N TYR A 274 13.99 -3.05 -24.92
CA TYR A 274 15.23 -3.84 -24.95
C TYR A 274 15.03 -5.36 -24.97
N ASN A 275 13.87 -5.88 -24.55
CA ASN A 275 13.65 -7.32 -24.48
C ASN A 275 13.15 -7.89 -25.82
N SER A 276 13.64 -9.08 -26.19
CA SER A 276 13.14 -9.84 -27.32
C SER A 276 11.64 -10.17 -27.14
N VAL A 277 10.93 -10.46 -28.24
CA VAL A 277 9.51 -10.87 -28.15
C VAL A 277 9.34 -12.10 -27.27
N ARG A 278 10.26 -13.06 -27.36
CA ARG A 278 10.24 -14.27 -26.53
C ARG A 278 10.31 -13.91 -25.05
N LYS A 279 11.24 -13.04 -24.66
CA LYS A 279 11.39 -12.56 -23.29
C LYS A 279 10.13 -11.85 -22.82
N ARG A 280 9.57 -10.95 -23.62
CA ARG A 280 8.35 -10.19 -23.29
C ARG A 280 7.12 -11.08 -23.09
N VAL A 281 6.93 -12.11 -23.93
CA VAL A 281 5.85 -13.08 -23.75
C VAL A 281 6.04 -13.90 -22.47
N SER A 282 7.27 -14.33 -22.15
CA SER A 282 7.57 -15.03 -20.91
C SER A 282 7.29 -14.15 -19.69
N GLU A 283 7.70 -12.88 -19.72
CA GLU A 283 7.45 -11.91 -18.65
C GLU A 283 5.96 -11.57 -18.51
N ALA A 284 5.20 -11.51 -19.60
CA ALA A 284 3.75 -11.37 -19.56
C ALA A 284 3.09 -12.53 -18.80
N LEU A 285 3.55 -13.77 -19.05
CA LEU A 285 3.08 -14.96 -18.31
C LEU A 285 3.48 -14.91 -16.84
N VAL A 286 4.70 -14.48 -16.52
CA VAL A 286 5.18 -14.29 -15.12
C VAL A 286 4.35 -13.22 -14.41
N THR A 287 4.07 -12.09 -15.08
CA THR A 287 3.23 -11.02 -14.53
C THR A 287 1.83 -11.53 -14.20
N LEU A 288 1.22 -12.28 -15.12
CA LEU A 288 -0.09 -12.88 -14.91
C LEU A 288 -0.07 -13.92 -13.78
N TYR A 289 1.00 -14.72 -13.70
CA TYR A 289 1.20 -15.68 -12.62
C TYR A 289 1.25 -14.95 -11.26
N ASN A 290 2.14 -13.97 -11.10
CA ASN A 290 2.31 -13.25 -9.84
C ASN A 290 1.04 -12.48 -9.42
N ARG A 291 0.30 -11.98 -10.42
CA ARG A 291 -0.90 -11.19 -10.14
C ARG A 291 -2.10 -12.03 -9.74
N TYR A 292 -2.23 -13.23 -10.29
CA TYR A 292 -3.45 -14.02 -10.16
C TYR A 292 -3.28 -15.39 -9.49
N SER A 293 -2.04 -15.86 -9.20
CA SER A 293 -1.84 -17.08 -8.44
C SER A 293 -2.24 -16.88 -6.98
N LYS A 294 -2.88 -17.90 -6.39
CA LYS A 294 -3.10 -18.01 -4.95
C LYS A 294 -2.11 -19.02 -4.41
N GLU A 295 -1.63 -18.83 -3.17
CA GLU A 295 -0.69 -19.78 -2.53
C GLU A 295 -1.27 -21.20 -2.53
N GLY A 296 -0.49 -22.15 -3.02
CA GLY A 296 -0.81 -23.59 -2.99
C GLY A 296 -1.50 -24.17 -4.22
N ASP A 297 -1.98 -23.36 -5.17
CA ASP A 297 -2.66 -23.85 -6.36
C ASP A 297 -1.72 -24.02 -7.56
N LYS A 298 -1.95 -25.10 -8.35
CA LYS A 298 -1.38 -25.20 -9.71
C LYS A 298 -1.98 -24.08 -10.55
N PHE A 299 -1.22 -23.00 -10.70
CA PHE A 299 -1.68 -21.82 -11.40
C PHE A 299 -2.05 -22.14 -12.84
N SER A 300 -3.28 -21.81 -13.18
CA SER A 300 -3.85 -21.96 -14.50
C SER A 300 -4.74 -20.76 -14.77
N MET A 301 -4.51 -20.09 -15.89
CA MET A 301 -5.27 -18.93 -16.27
C MET A 301 -5.98 -19.10 -17.60
N GLN A 302 -7.14 -18.48 -17.71
CA GLN A 302 -7.88 -18.37 -18.95
C GLN A 302 -7.66 -16.98 -19.54
N ILE A 303 -6.78 -16.89 -20.54
CA ILE A 303 -6.48 -15.63 -21.23
C ILE A 303 -6.54 -15.85 -22.74
N SER A 304 -7.08 -14.87 -23.48
CA SER A 304 -7.04 -14.92 -24.93
C SER A 304 -5.62 -14.73 -25.45
N ARG A 305 -5.34 -15.30 -26.63
CA ARG A 305 -4.04 -15.10 -27.30
C ARG A 305 -3.80 -13.64 -27.66
N GLU A 306 -4.88 -12.94 -27.96
CA GLU A 306 -4.90 -11.51 -28.26
C GLU A 306 -4.55 -10.68 -27.01
N ASP A 307 -5.20 -10.92 -25.87
CA ASP A 307 -4.86 -10.21 -24.63
C ASP A 307 -3.43 -10.46 -24.18
N LEU A 308 -2.93 -11.70 -24.34
CA LEU A 308 -1.52 -11.99 -24.05
C LEU A 308 -0.56 -11.27 -24.99
N ALA A 309 -0.87 -11.22 -26.28
CA ALA A 309 -0.09 -10.48 -27.27
C ALA A 309 -0.09 -8.97 -26.96
N ASN A 310 -1.27 -8.42 -26.63
CA ASN A 310 -1.46 -7.02 -26.24
C ASN A 310 -0.70 -6.66 -24.94
N LEU A 311 -0.62 -7.60 -23.99
CA LEU A 311 0.18 -7.42 -22.77
C LEU A 311 1.69 -7.46 -23.06
N ALA A 312 2.12 -8.36 -23.94
CA ALA A 312 3.52 -8.49 -24.35
C ALA A 312 3.97 -7.43 -25.40
N GLY A 313 3.05 -6.62 -25.91
CA GLY A 313 3.31 -5.62 -26.95
C GLY A 313 3.81 -6.27 -28.27
N THR A 314 3.15 -7.33 -28.73
CA THR A 314 3.53 -8.05 -29.95
C THR A 314 2.30 -8.45 -30.78
N ALA A 315 2.51 -8.94 -32.00
CA ALA A 315 1.42 -9.46 -32.82
C ALA A 315 0.93 -10.82 -32.29
N PRO A 316 -0.38 -11.13 -32.39
CA PRO A 316 -0.95 -12.40 -31.91
C PRO A 316 -0.27 -13.63 -32.50
N GLU A 317 0.11 -13.61 -33.77
CA GLU A 317 0.78 -14.72 -34.47
C GLU A 317 2.16 -15.01 -33.86
N THR A 318 2.88 -13.96 -33.50
CA THR A 318 4.21 -14.07 -32.89
C THR A 318 4.09 -14.59 -31.45
N ALA A 319 3.10 -14.12 -30.69
CA ALA A 319 2.80 -14.63 -29.36
C ALA A 319 2.45 -16.13 -29.40
N ILE A 320 1.62 -16.57 -30.37
CA ILE A 320 1.23 -17.97 -30.53
C ILE A 320 2.44 -18.84 -30.81
N ARG A 321 3.35 -18.43 -31.72
CA ARG A 321 4.60 -19.17 -32.01
C ARG A 321 5.45 -19.30 -30.73
N THR A 322 5.67 -18.21 -30.07
CA THR A 322 6.43 -18.18 -28.81
C THR A 322 5.82 -19.10 -27.74
N LEU A 323 4.49 -19.11 -27.61
CA LEU A 323 3.80 -20.03 -26.68
C LEU A 323 4.01 -21.50 -27.05
N SER A 324 4.05 -21.84 -28.35
CA SER A 324 4.36 -23.20 -28.79
C SER A 324 5.78 -23.60 -28.39
N ASP A 325 6.76 -22.73 -28.62
CA ASP A 325 8.14 -22.96 -28.23
C ASP A 325 8.29 -23.20 -26.72
N LEU A 326 7.64 -22.33 -25.91
CA LEU A 326 7.66 -22.46 -24.43
C LEU A 326 6.96 -23.73 -23.94
N LYS A 327 5.94 -24.21 -24.65
CA LYS A 327 5.27 -25.49 -24.38
C LYS A 327 6.17 -26.68 -24.71
N ASP A 328 6.84 -26.67 -25.86
CA ASP A 328 7.75 -27.73 -26.29
C ASP A 328 8.93 -27.86 -25.32
N GLU A 329 9.37 -26.73 -24.74
CA GLU A 329 10.38 -26.70 -23.68
C GLU A 329 9.83 -27.07 -22.28
N LYS A 330 8.54 -27.42 -22.17
CA LYS A 330 7.86 -27.79 -20.93
C LYS A 330 7.90 -26.70 -19.84
N LEU A 331 7.95 -25.45 -20.22
CA LEU A 331 7.85 -24.32 -19.28
C LEU A 331 6.39 -24.00 -18.96
N ILE A 332 5.51 -24.27 -19.92
CA ILE A 332 4.06 -24.08 -19.79
C ILE A 332 3.31 -25.29 -20.38
N ASP A 333 2.04 -25.46 -19.99
CA ASP A 333 1.09 -26.34 -20.69
C ASP A 333 -0.09 -25.50 -21.21
N ILE A 334 -0.65 -25.92 -22.32
CA ILE A 334 -1.73 -25.22 -23.00
C ILE A 334 -2.86 -26.21 -23.30
N LYS A 335 -4.06 -25.93 -22.75
CA LYS A 335 -5.28 -26.69 -23.01
C LYS A 335 -6.38 -25.70 -23.45
N GLY A 336 -6.61 -25.61 -24.76
CA GLY A 336 -7.54 -24.61 -25.32
C GLY A 336 -7.10 -23.17 -25.02
N SER A 337 -7.93 -22.39 -24.33
CA SER A 337 -7.60 -21.02 -23.87
C SER A 337 -6.86 -20.99 -22.55
N GLN A 338 -6.72 -22.14 -21.87
CA GLN A 338 -6.11 -22.26 -20.55
C GLN A 338 -4.59 -22.43 -20.69
N ILE A 339 -3.82 -21.62 -19.98
CA ILE A 339 -2.36 -21.70 -19.89
C ILE A 339 -1.98 -21.99 -18.46
N SER A 340 -1.15 -23.01 -18.24
CA SER A 340 -0.61 -23.39 -16.93
C SER A 340 0.91 -23.24 -16.95
N VAL A 341 1.48 -22.60 -15.92
CA VAL A 341 2.93 -22.50 -15.75
C VAL A 341 3.42 -23.78 -15.08
N LEU A 342 4.35 -24.50 -15.74
CA LEU A 342 4.93 -25.74 -15.25
C LEU A 342 6.25 -25.52 -14.49
N ASP A 343 7.09 -24.59 -14.97
CA ASP A 343 8.40 -24.27 -14.39
C ASP A 343 8.55 -22.72 -14.31
N TYR A 344 8.12 -22.17 -13.17
CA TYR A 344 8.15 -20.74 -12.93
C TYR A 344 9.57 -20.16 -12.94
N ASP A 345 10.51 -20.86 -12.31
CA ASP A 345 11.90 -20.37 -12.17
C ASP A 345 12.61 -20.27 -13.52
N LYS A 346 12.41 -21.27 -14.38
CA LYS A 346 12.98 -21.24 -15.73
C LYS A 346 12.26 -20.21 -16.61
N LEU A 347 10.94 -20.05 -16.45
CA LEU A 347 10.18 -19.02 -17.19
C LEU A 347 10.68 -17.60 -16.86
N CYS A 348 10.98 -17.30 -15.59
CA CYS A 348 11.61 -16.05 -15.18
C CYS A 348 13.01 -15.83 -15.79
N LYS A 349 13.77 -16.92 -16.01
CA LYS A 349 15.16 -16.90 -16.51
C LYS A 349 15.29 -16.99 -18.02
N VAL A 350 14.19 -16.95 -18.78
CA VAL A 350 14.24 -16.91 -20.24
C VAL A 350 15.06 -15.70 -20.68
N LYS A 351 16.11 -15.95 -21.49
CA LYS A 351 17.03 -14.90 -21.96
C LYS A 351 16.46 -14.18 -23.21
N ASN A 352 17.02 -13.02 -23.49
CA ASN A 352 16.77 -12.27 -24.73
C ASN A 352 17.16 -13.06 -25.96
#